data_d8cadcbc4e55ff1cb1d0190a0f466bca
#
_entry.id   d8cadcbc4e55ff1cb1d0190a0f466bca
#
_cell.length_a   1.000
_cell.length_b   1.000
_cell.length_c   1.000
_cell.angle_alpha   90.00
_cell.angle_beta   90.00
_cell.angle_gamma   90.00
#
_symmetry.space_group_name_H-M   'P 1'
#
loop_
_entity.id
_entity.type
_entity.pdbx_description
1 polymer ?
#
loop_
_entity_poly.entity_id
_entity_poly.type
_entity_poly.pdbx_seq_one_letter_code
_entity_poly.pdbx_strand_id
1 'polypeptide(L)'
;MCLPTTDFLAWVQNLIPHDKFKIFKTLFRYPVRTNEVTGICFDKLSRIFDGRNPAFNYQFQNTEQRDDWEYYRQDVLKEPEIWSTKGWEFFKTEINSVLIVDLPAEQNPADRYPTPYFYWLLIESVITFEANRTTGVMDWIIFRQPDKRIAVIDDERYRVFAEDDGGNIGELLVDNPHDLRYCPARFFWNEPMNLREPDVKQSPLTKELEALDWFLFFHISKRHLDMYGAYPIYSGYEQSCDFTNAENGDYCDGGFLKDKQGYYRLDQAGLLMRCPKCGDKRITGAGSFVEIPIPDGDKQPDLRNPVQMLTVDRTSLDYNVEEEKRLRENIITAVVGQNEEVTQREAFNEQQVKAAFESQSTVLNRVKKGFEAAQQFVDETVCRLRYGNMFVSAKVNYGTEFYLYDASELRNRYKSAKESGASEAELDALQNQIIETEYRNNPTQLQRMLILAELEPYRHLTRNEVLDLYGRNLIPENELRIKLNFANFVRRFERENTNILEFGTQIPFDKKISVITSKFNDYANEHNVK
;
A
#
# COMPACT_ATOMS: atom_id res chain seq x y z
N MET A 1 -1.79 -6.33 9.51
CA MET A 1 -0.52 -6.91 10.02
C MET A 1 -0.36 -8.28 9.36
N CYS A 2 0.71 -8.51 8.58
CA CYS A 2 0.90 -9.80 7.94
C CYS A 2 1.52 -10.76 8.95
N LEU A 3 0.69 -11.60 9.54
CA LEU A 3 1.11 -12.65 10.44
C LEU A 3 1.63 -13.85 9.64
N PRO A 4 2.55 -14.65 10.20
CA PRO A 4 2.94 -15.93 9.61
C PRO A 4 1.70 -16.84 9.50
N THR A 5 1.78 -17.86 8.65
CA THR A 5 0.71 -18.86 8.56
C THR A 5 0.40 -19.45 9.93
N THR A 6 -0.83 -19.90 10.15
CA THR A 6 -1.26 -20.46 11.45
C THR A 6 -0.37 -21.60 11.91
N ASP A 7 0.19 -22.36 10.97
CA ASP A 7 1.03 -23.52 11.23
C ASP A 7 2.53 -23.21 11.29
N PHE A 8 2.95 -21.94 11.08
CA PHE A 8 4.36 -21.55 10.99
C PHE A 8 5.19 -22.03 12.19
N LEU A 9 4.74 -21.76 13.42
CA LEU A 9 5.47 -22.16 14.59
C LEU A 9 5.51 -23.70 14.77
N ALA A 10 4.42 -24.40 14.44
CA ALA A 10 4.38 -25.85 14.43
C ALA A 10 5.33 -26.44 13.37
N TRP A 11 5.37 -25.86 12.20
CA TRP A 11 6.30 -26.20 11.13
C TRP A 11 7.76 -26.01 11.57
N VAL A 12 8.12 -24.85 12.13
CA VAL A 12 9.48 -24.60 12.65
C VAL A 12 9.85 -25.56 13.77
N GLN A 13 8.90 -25.91 14.67
CA GLN A 13 9.13 -26.87 15.75
C GLN A 13 9.53 -28.24 15.24
N ASN A 14 9.03 -28.63 14.06
CA ASN A 14 9.39 -29.93 13.45
C ASN A 14 10.73 -29.88 12.69
N LEU A 15 11.23 -28.70 12.36
CA LEU A 15 12.46 -28.55 11.58
C LEU A 15 13.71 -28.44 12.45
N ILE A 16 13.60 -27.92 13.67
CA ILE A 16 14.76 -27.63 14.51
C ILE A 16 14.64 -28.34 15.89
N PRO A 17 15.79 -28.67 16.55
CA PRO A 17 15.79 -29.27 17.88
C PRO A 17 15.04 -28.41 18.91
N HIS A 18 14.43 -29.08 19.89
CA HIS A 18 13.54 -28.46 20.88
C HIS A 18 14.18 -27.30 21.67
N ASP A 19 15.45 -27.42 22.06
CA ASP A 19 16.19 -26.36 22.76
C ASP A 19 16.39 -25.14 21.85
N LYS A 20 16.66 -25.36 20.56
CA LYS A 20 16.78 -24.29 19.57
C LYS A 20 15.44 -23.64 19.28
N PHE A 21 14.36 -24.41 19.25
CA PHE A 21 13.01 -23.87 19.09
C PHE A 21 12.61 -22.93 20.25
N LYS A 22 13.04 -23.22 21.50
CA LYS A 22 12.83 -22.27 22.61
C LYS A 22 13.50 -20.91 22.36
N ILE A 23 14.73 -20.93 21.86
CA ILE A 23 15.46 -19.69 21.49
C ILE A 23 14.74 -19.00 20.35
N PHE A 24 14.34 -19.73 19.31
CA PHE A 24 13.60 -19.20 18.17
C PHE A 24 12.32 -18.49 18.63
N LYS A 25 11.52 -19.10 19.50
CA LYS A 25 10.31 -18.47 20.10
C LYS A 25 10.63 -17.20 20.88
N THR A 26 11.77 -17.15 21.56
CA THR A 26 12.20 -15.97 22.32
C THR A 26 12.59 -14.81 21.39
N LEU A 27 13.16 -15.13 20.23
CA LEU A 27 13.56 -14.16 19.20
C LEU A 27 12.38 -13.73 18.30
N PHE A 28 11.32 -14.51 18.27
CA PHE A 28 10.09 -14.16 17.55
C PHE A 28 9.38 -13.01 18.26
N ARG A 29 9.37 -11.83 17.65
CA ARG A 29 8.85 -10.58 18.21
C ARG A 29 7.82 -9.95 17.30
N TYR A 30 6.85 -9.28 17.91
CA TYR A 30 5.91 -8.42 17.20
C TYR A 30 6.37 -6.94 17.24
N PRO A 31 6.14 -6.14 16.16
CA PRO A 31 5.60 -6.57 14.86
C PRO A 31 6.57 -7.51 14.12
N VAL A 32 6.02 -8.50 13.42
CA VAL A 32 6.83 -9.46 12.66
C VAL A 32 7.54 -8.77 11.49
N ARG A 33 8.74 -9.23 11.15
CA ARG A 33 9.57 -8.61 10.11
C ARG A 33 8.93 -8.60 8.72
N THR A 34 8.05 -9.55 8.44
CA THR A 34 7.27 -9.59 7.20
C THR A 34 6.43 -8.34 6.95
N ASN A 35 6.04 -7.60 8.03
CA ASN A 35 5.29 -6.35 7.89
C ASN A 35 6.04 -5.27 7.10
N GLU A 36 7.36 -5.23 7.17
CA GLU A 36 8.15 -4.28 6.37
C GLU A 36 8.04 -4.61 4.88
N VAL A 37 8.22 -5.88 4.52
CA VAL A 37 8.17 -6.33 3.13
C VAL A 37 6.78 -6.15 2.54
N THR A 38 5.75 -6.58 3.27
CA THR A 38 4.35 -6.41 2.83
C THR A 38 3.94 -4.95 2.78
N GLY A 39 4.42 -4.12 3.71
CA GLY A 39 4.24 -2.67 3.70
C GLY A 39 4.78 -2.05 2.41
N ILE A 40 6.02 -2.35 2.05
CA ILE A 40 6.64 -1.88 0.79
C ILE A 40 5.81 -2.32 -0.43
N CYS A 41 5.33 -3.57 -0.45
CA CYS A 41 4.49 -4.06 -1.55
C CYS A 41 3.22 -3.22 -1.67
N PHE A 42 2.49 -3.02 -0.58
CA PHE A 42 1.24 -2.25 -0.60
C PHE A 42 1.48 -0.76 -0.88
N ASP A 43 2.55 -0.16 -0.36
CA ASP A 43 2.91 1.24 -0.66
C ASP A 43 3.17 1.45 -2.16
N LYS A 44 3.80 0.47 -2.82
CA LYS A 44 4.00 0.51 -4.27
C LYS A 44 2.69 0.27 -5.04
N LEU A 45 1.81 -0.61 -4.57
CA LEU A 45 0.52 -0.87 -5.19
C LEU A 45 -0.48 0.30 -5.01
N SER A 46 -0.37 1.09 -3.94
CA SER A 46 -1.26 2.25 -3.70
C SER A 46 -1.14 3.35 -4.77
N ARG A 47 -0.08 3.32 -5.57
CA ARG A 47 0.11 4.24 -6.70
C ARG A 47 -1.01 4.20 -7.73
N ILE A 48 -1.92 3.24 -7.67
CA ILE A 48 -3.13 3.22 -8.50
C ILE A 48 -4.00 4.48 -8.32
N PHE A 49 -3.96 5.11 -7.15
CA PHE A 49 -4.69 6.35 -6.86
C PHE A 49 -3.96 7.61 -7.34
N ASP A 50 -2.68 7.48 -7.71
CA ASP A 50 -1.83 8.57 -8.24
C ASP A 50 -1.74 8.55 -9.78
N GLY A 51 -2.57 7.75 -10.45
CA GLY A 51 -2.56 7.63 -11.91
C GLY A 51 -2.81 8.98 -12.60
N ARG A 52 -2.14 9.22 -13.72
CA ARG A 52 -2.37 10.41 -14.55
C ARG A 52 -3.62 10.25 -15.39
N ASN A 53 -4.26 11.38 -15.68
CA ASN A 53 -5.48 11.47 -16.48
C ASN A 53 -6.63 10.61 -15.89
N PRO A 54 -6.96 10.75 -14.60
CA PRO A 54 -8.13 10.11 -14.05
C PRO A 54 -9.38 10.66 -14.74
N ALA A 55 -10.33 9.80 -15.04
CA ALA A 55 -11.57 10.19 -15.70
C ALA A 55 -12.77 9.59 -14.98
N PHE A 56 -13.56 10.43 -14.35
CA PHE A 56 -14.81 10.07 -13.67
C PHE A 56 -15.97 10.66 -14.50
N ASN A 57 -16.59 9.83 -15.34
CA ASN A 57 -17.63 10.28 -16.27
C ASN A 57 -18.98 9.77 -15.80
N TYR A 58 -19.85 10.70 -15.39
CA TYR A 58 -21.22 10.43 -14.98
C TYR A 58 -22.18 11.08 -15.96
N GLN A 59 -23.09 10.28 -16.51
CA GLN A 59 -24.07 10.75 -17.48
C GLN A 59 -25.45 10.79 -16.84
N PHE A 60 -26.08 11.96 -16.92
CA PHE A 60 -27.43 12.25 -16.45
C PHE A 60 -28.26 12.85 -17.57
N GLN A 61 -29.58 12.73 -17.48
CA GLN A 61 -30.48 13.34 -18.45
C GLN A 61 -30.49 14.89 -18.33
N ASN A 62 -30.22 15.44 -17.13
CA ASN A 62 -30.19 16.87 -16.87
C ASN A 62 -28.91 17.26 -16.13
N THR A 63 -28.47 18.51 -16.35
CA THR A 63 -27.28 19.08 -15.69
C THR A 63 -27.45 19.25 -14.18
N GLU A 64 -28.67 19.48 -13.69
CA GLU A 64 -28.96 19.67 -12.28
C GLU A 64 -28.59 18.43 -11.43
N GLN A 65 -28.97 17.22 -11.89
CA GLN A 65 -28.58 15.99 -11.18
C GLN A 65 -27.07 15.74 -11.23
N ARG A 66 -26.42 16.14 -12.29
CA ARG A 66 -24.96 16.05 -12.40
C ARG A 66 -24.27 16.94 -11.37
N ASP A 67 -24.75 18.18 -11.23
CA ASP A 67 -24.16 19.14 -10.29
C ASP A 67 -24.42 18.71 -8.82
N ASP A 68 -25.63 18.20 -8.53
CA ASP A 68 -25.95 17.61 -7.22
C ASP A 68 -25.10 16.34 -6.94
N TRP A 69 -24.87 15.49 -7.94
CA TRP A 69 -24.01 14.34 -7.79
C TRP A 69 -22.55 14.70 -7.46
N GLU A 70 -21.98 15.70 -8.14
CA GLU A 70 -20.61 16.13 -7.86
C GLU A 70 -20.47 16.64 -6.41
N TYR A 71 -21.44 17.40 -5.93
CA TYR A 71 -21.49 17.81 -4.53
C TYR A 71 -21.64 16.60 -3.59
N TYR A 72 -22.61 15.72 -3.88
CA TYR A 72 -22.90 14.57 -3.02
C TYR A 72 -21.70 13.62 -2.91
N ARG A 73 -21.06 13.34 -4.02
CA ARG A 73 -19.87 12.49 -4.13
C ARG A 73 -18.67 13.05 -3.35
N GLN A 74 -18.42 14.35 -3.50
CA GLN A 74 -17.24 15.00 -2.92
C GLN A 74 -17.43 15.34 -1.44
N ASP A 75 -18.56 15.95 -1.09
CA ASP A 75 -18.78 16.54 0.23
C ASP A 75 -19.50 15.60 1.22
N VAL A 76 -20.39 14.74 0.73
CA VAL A 76 -21.16 13.81 1.58
C VAL A 76 -20.51 12.44 1.63
N LEU A 77 -20.26 11.82 0.49
CA LEU A 77 -19.63 10.49 0.43
C LEU A 77 -18.13 10.54 0.64
N LYS A 78 -17.49 11.71 0.38
CA LYS A 78 -16.03 11.91 0.41
C LYS A 78 -15.26 10.85 -0.40
N GLU A 79 -15.80 10.55 -1.56
CA GLU A 79 -15.38 9.40 -2.35
C GLU A 79 -13.91 9.37 -2.73
N PRO A 80 -13.29 10.45 -3.19
CA PRO A 80 -11.88 10.39 -3.55
C PRO A 80 -10.99 9.93 -2.39
N GLU A 81 -11.34 10.36 -1.17
CA GLU A 81 -10.60 10.03 0.05
C GLU A 81 -10.94 8.63 0.59
N ILE A 82 -12.22 8.24 0.58
CA ILE A 82 -12.66 6.98 1.18
C ILE A 82 -12.08 5.75 0.47
N TRP A 83 -11.90 5.80 -0.86
CA TRP A 83 -11.32 4.70 -1.62
C TRP A 83 -9.83 4.55 -1.39
N SER A 84 -9.07 5.67 -1.35
CA SER A 84 -7.63 5.66 -1.10
C SER A 84 -7.26 5.40 0.38
N THR A 85 -8.18 5.59 1.31
CA THR A 85 -7.98 5.36 2.75
C THR A 85 -8.66 4.07 3.20
N LYS A 86 -9.98 4.11 3.45
CA LYS A 86 -10.74 2.99 3.99
C LYS A 86 -10.79 1.80 3.02
N GLY A 87 -11.06 2.04 1.75
CA GLY A 87 -11.02 0.99 0.71
C GLY A 87 -9.65 0.33 0.61
N TRP A 88 -8.59 1.13 0.68
CA TRP A 88 -7.22 0.62 0.69
C TRP A 88 -6.91 -0.21 1.93
N GLU A 89 -7.41 0.17 3.11
CA GLU A 89 -7.25 -0.62 4.33
C GLU A 89 -7.96 -1.96 4.22
N PHE A 90 -9.21 -1.99 3.73
CA PHE A 90 -9.92 -3.25 3.48
C PHE A 90 -9.21 -4.14 2.46
N PHE A 91 -8.62 -3.57 1.41
CA PHE A 91 -7.82 -4.32 0.46
C PHE A 91 -6.60 -5.00 1.09
N LYS A 92 -5.97 -4.34 2.06
CA LYS A 92 -4.80 -4.89 2.78
C LYS A 92 -5.18 -5.97 3.79
N THR A 93 -6.31 -5.81 4.48
CA THR A 93 -6.64 -6.60 5.67
C THR A 93 -7.84 -7.52 5.49
N GLU A 94 -8.86 -7.09 4.72
CA GLU A 94 -10.17 -7.74 4.64
C GLU A 94 -10.64 -7.90 3.20
N ILE A 95 -9.82 -8.58 2.40
CA ILE A 95 -10.05 -8.68 0.95
C ILE A 95 -11.34 -9.41 0.57
N ASN A 96 -11.85 -10.29 1.45
CA ASN A 96 -13.12 -11.01 1.28
C ASN A 96 -14.35 -10.18 1.66
N SER A 97 -14.19 -8.91 2.05
CA SER A 97 -15.32 -8.08 2.45
C SER A 97 -16.33 -7.86 1.32
N VAL A 98 -17.55 -7.53 1.71
CA VAL A 98 -18.66 -7.25 0.81
C VAL A 98 -18.99 -5.75 0.86
N LEU A 99 -19.10 -5.12 -0.30
CA LEU A 99 -19.63 -3.76 -0.43
C LEU A 99 -21.14 -3.82 -0.48
N ILE A 100 -21.80 -3.03 0.35
CA ILE A 100 -23.26 -2.87 0.39
C ILE A 100 -23.57 -1.40 0.19
N VAL A 101 -24.54 -1.10 -0.66
CA VAL A 101 -25.14 0.23 -0.81
C VAL A 101 -26.54 0.18 -0.22
N ASP A 102 -26.83 1.12 0.68
CA ASP A 102 -28.04 1.10 1.47
C ASP A 102 -28.65 2.51 1.58
N LEU A 103 -29.88 2.57 2.07
CA LEU A 103 -30.58 3.81 2.39
C LEU A 103 -30.75 3.92 3.91
N PRO A 104 -30.60 5.12 4.50
CA PRO A 104 -30.93 5.33 5.90
C PRO A 104 -32.43 4.99 6.16
N ALA A 105 -32.70 4.41 7.31
CA ALA A 105 -34.05 4.01 7.70
C ALA A 105 -35.05 5.21 7.72
N GLU A 106 -34.55 6.40 8.06
CA GLU A 106 -35.30 7.65 8.02
C GLU A 106 -34.62 8.60 7.01
N GLN A 107 -35.39 9.04 6.03
CA GLN A 107 -34.98 10.09 5.10
C GLN A 107 -35.44 11.44 5.64
N ASN A 108 -34.57 12.45 5.58
CA ASN A 108 -34.96 13.80 5.95
C ASN A 108 -35.94 14.35 4.91
N PRO A 109 -37.18 14.76 5.31
CA PRO A 109 -38.14 15.30 4.35
C PRO A 109 -37.71 16.60 3.68
N ALA A 110 -36.69 17.28 4.20
CA ALA A 110 -36.11 18.48 3.58
C ALA A 110 -35.12 18.15 2.44
N ASP A 111 -34.63 16.93 2.35
CA ASP A 111 -33.70 16.52 1.30
C ASP A 111 -34.48 16.28 0.01
N ARG A 112 -34.03 16.95 -1.06
CA ARG A 112 -34.65 16.84 -2.38
C ARG A 112 -34.54 15.45 -2.99
N TYR A 113 -33.44 14.76 -2.71
CA TYR A 113 -33.13 13.43 -3.19
C TYR A 113 -32.80 12.51 -2.02
N PRO A 114 -33.06 11.19 -2.14
CA PRO A 114 -32.61 10.21 -1.16
C PRO A 114 -31.10 10.32 -0.87
N THR A 115 -30.68 9.91 0.32
CA THR A 115 -29.28 9.97 0.78
C THR A 115 -28.67 8.58 0.94
N PRO A 116 -28.49 7.80 -0.14
CA PRO A 116 -27.88 6.48 -0.07
C PRO A 116 -26.43 6.56 0.39
N TYR A 117 -25.99 5.58 1.14
CA TYR A 117 -24.63 5.45 1.64
C TYR A 117 -24.10 4.04 1.34
N PHE A 118 -22.80 3.82 1.50
CA PHE A 118 -22.21 2.50 1.33
C PHE A 118 -21.24 2.16 2.45
N TYR A 119 -21.03 0.86 2.65
CA TYR A 119 -20.12 0.34 3.66
C TYR A 119 -19.53 -1.00 3.26
N TRP A 120 -18.40 -1.34 3.89
CA TRP A 120 -17.81 -2.67 3.81
C TRP A 120 -18.32 -3.54 4.94
N LEU A 121 -18.87 -4.67 4.60
CA LEU A 121 -19.29 -5.72 5.52
C LEU A 121 -18.19 -6.78 5.59
N LEU A 122 -17.77 -7.15 6.82
CA LEU A 122 -16.82 -8.25 7.02
C LEU A 122 -17.48 -9.59 6.70
N ILE A 123 -16.70 -10.49 6.10
CA ILE A 123 -17.24 -11.80 5.67
C ILE A 123 -17.73 -12.65 6.84
N GLU A 124 -17.18 -12.47 8.04
CA GLU A 124 -17.62 -13.17 9.25
C GLU A 124 -19.05 -12.82 9.67
N SER A 125 -19.54 -11.66 9.26
CA SER A 125 -20.94 -11.25 9.51
C SER A 125 -21.91 -11.87 8.49
N VAL A 126 -21.42 -12.40 7.38
CA VAL A 126 -22.24 -13.01 6.34
C VAL A 126 -22.64 -14.43 6.75
N ILE A 127 -23.95 -14.72 6.73
CA ILE A 127 -24.48 -16.05 7.03
C ILE A 127 -24.47 -16.91 5.77
N THR A 128 -25.00 -16.38 4.67
CA THR A 128 -25.04 -17.05 3.39
C THR A 128 -25.32 -16.06 2.26
N PHE A 129 -24.99 -16.42 1.05
CA PHE A 129 -25.18 -15.58 -0.14
C PHE A 129 -25.19 -16.42 -1.41
N GLU A 130 -25.64 -15.84 -2.49
CA GLU A 130 -25.40 -16.32 -3.84
C GLU A 130 -24.86 -15.15 -4.68
N ALA A 131 -23.83 -15.39 -5.47
CA ALA A 131 -23.15 -14.33 -6.21
C ALA A 131 -22.78 -14.75 -7.63
N ASN A 132 -22.88 -13.81 -8.55
CA ASN A 132 -22.36 -13.96 -9.90
C ASN A 132 -20.82 -13.99 -9.87
N ARG A 133 -20.22 -15.12 -10.22
CA ARG A 133 -18.76 -15.34 -10.16
C ARG A 133 -17.95 -14.41 -11.05
N THR A 134 -18.55 -13.91 -12.13
CA THR A 134 -17.84 -13.04 -13.09
C THR A 134 -17.81 -11.59 -12.60
N THR A 135 -18.94 -11.07 -12.14
CA THR A 135 -19.07 -9.67 -11.73
C THR A 135 -18.78 -9.46 -10.24
N GLY A 136 -18.95 -10.51 -9.43
CA GLY A 136 -18.88 -10.44 -7.96
C GLY A 136 -20.12 -9.79 -7.35
N VAL A 137 -21.11 -9.39 -8.15
CA VAL A 137 -22.42 -8.89 -7.68
C VAL A 137 -23.20 -10.03 -7.10
N MET A 138 -23.86 -9.80 -5.97
CA MET A 138 -24.70 -10.82 -5.32
C MET A 138 -26.08 -10.88 -5.93
N ASP A 139 -26.63 -12.08 -6.02
CA ASP A 139 -28.05 -12.27 -6.35
C ASP A 139 -28.89 -12.02 -5.12
N TRP A 140 -28.40 -12.47 -3.97
CA TRP A 140 -28.94 -12.17 -2.64
C TRP A 140 -27.86 -12.38 -1.57
N ILE A 141 -28.04 -11.75 -0.39
CA ILE A 141 -27.15 -11.88 0.76
C ILE A 141 -27.92 -11.85 2.07
N ILE A 142 -27.50 -12.68 3.03
CA ILE A 142 -28.01 -12.72 4.39
C ILE A 142 -26.84 -12.51 5.35
N PHE A 143 -26.96 -11.52 6.24
CA PHE A 143 -25.88 -11.19 7.17
C PHE A 143 -26.39 -10.71 8.52
N ARG A 144 -25.56 -10.86 9.54
CA ARG A 144 -25.84 -10.35 10.88
C ARG A 144 -25.51 -8.88 10.98
N GLN A 145 -26.41 -8.15 11.61
CA GLN A 145 -26.21 -6.79 12.04
C GLN A 145 -26.02 -6.71 13.57
N PRO A 146 -25.52 -5.57 14.11
CA PRO A 146 -25.58 -5.32 15.54
C PRO A 146 -26.99 -5.46 16.10
N ASP A 147 -27.11 -5.61 17.42
CA ASP A 147 -28.37 -5.65 18.16
C ASP A 147 -29.29 -6.86 17.85
N LYS A 148 -28.68 -8.03 17.58
CA LYS A 148 -29.44 -9.26 17.26
C LYS A 148 -30.42 -9.07 16.09
N ARG A 149 -29.91 -8.62 14.97
CA ARG A 149 -30.68 -8.43 13.73
C ARG A 149 -30.05 -9.23 12.59
N ILE A 150 -30.90 -9.72 11.71
CA ILE A 150 -30.50 -10.39 10.47
C ILE A 150 -31.04 -9.58 9.30
N ALA A 151 -30.16 -9.10 8.44
CA ALA A 151 -30.55 -8.44 7.20
C ALA A 151 -30.54 -9.41 6.03
N VAL A 152 -31.52 -9.27 5.17
CA VAL A 152 -31.68 -10.00 3.90
C VAL A 152 -31.84 -8.98 2.79
N ILE A 153 -30.95 -9.01 1.82
CA ILE A 153 -30.99 -8.12 0.66
C ILE A 153 -31.07 -9.01 -0.58
N ASP A 154 -32.00 -8.72 -1.45
CA ASP A 154 -32.15 -9.36 -2.76
C ASP A 154 -32.27 -8.30 -3.88
N ASP A 155 -32.79 -8.66 -5.04
CA ASP A 155 -32.94 -7.78 -6.20
C ASP A 155 -34.13 -6.81 -6.10
N GLU A 156 -35.03 -7.00 -5.15
CA GLU A 156 -36.24 -6.19 -4.96
C GLU A 156 -36.27 -5.44 -3.64
N ARG A 157 -35.77 -6.06 -2.55
CA ARG A 157 -36.07 -5.60 -1.20
C ARG A 157 -34.88 -5.69 -0.25
N TYR A 158 -34.87 -4.77 0.68
CA TYR A 158 -34.06 -4.80 1.89
C TYR A 158 -34.95 -5.12 3.08
N ARG A 159 -34.71 -6.26 3.73
CA ARG A 159 -35.48 -6.74 4.87
C ARG A 159 -34.62 -6.94 6.10
N VAL A 160 -35.11 -6.54 7.26
CA VAL A 160 -34.41 -6.79 8.53
C VAL A 160 -35.35 -7.56 9.46
N PHE A 161 -34.83 -8.60 10.04
CA PHE A 161 -35.51 -9.48 10.97
C PHE A 161 -34.84 -9.42 12.35
N ALA A 162 -35.62 -9.62 13.43
CA ALA A 162 -35.03 -9.92 14.72
C ALA A 162 -34.36 -11.30 14.69
N GLU A 163 -33.20 -11.44 15.33
CA GLU A 163 -32.56 -12.74 15.56
C GLU A 163 -33.13 -13.36 16.84
N ASP A 164 -33.64 -14.58 16.76
CA ASP A 164 -34.12 -15.31 17.95
C ASP A 164 -32.94 -15.80 18.81
N ASP A 165 -33.24 -16.33 20.01
CA ASP A 165 -32.23 -16.85 20.93
C ASP A 165 -31.48 -18.07 20.38
N GLY A 166 -31.97 -18.70 19.32
CA GLY A 166 -31.33 -19.81 18.60
C GLY A 166 -30.46 -19.35 17.44
N GLY A 167 -30.40 -18.03 17.14
CA GLY A 167 -29.65 -17.50 16.02
C GLY A 167 -30.38 -17.59 14.68
N ASN A 168 -31.71 -17.84 14.68
CA ASN A 168 -32.51 -17.94 13.46
C ASN A 168 -33.28 -16.64 13.17
N ILE A 169 -33.83 -16.55 11.97
CA ILE A 169 -34.67 -15.43 11.52
C ILE A 169 -35.99 -15.45 12.28
N GLY A 170 -36.26 -14.37 13.01
CA GLY A 170 -37.47 -14.14 13.80
C GLY A 170 -38.46 -13.18 13.13
N GLU A 171 -39.00 -12.23 13.88
CA GLU A 171 -39.98 -11.25 13.42
C GLU A 171 -39.41 -10.28 12.41
N LEU A 172 -40.18 -9.94 11.36
CA LEU A 172 -39.85 -8.92 10.38
C LEU A 172 -39.92 -7.52 11.01
N LEU A 173 -38.83 -6.79 11.04
CA LEU A 173 -38.72 -5.44 11.62
C LEU A 173 -38.80 -4.34 10.56
N VAL A 174 -38.17 -4.58 9.39
CA VAL A 174 -38.08 -3.62 8.27
C VAL A 174 -38.32 -4.35 6.96
N ASP A 175 -39.07 -3.75 6.05
CA ASP A 175 -39.33 -4.24 4.71
C ASP A 175 -39.38 -3.06 3.71
N ASN A 176 -38.25 -2.75 3.09
CA ASN A 176 -38.10 -1.61 2.17
C ASN A 176 -37.83 -2.09 0.75
N PRO A 177 -38.69 -1.77 -0.24
CA PRO A 177 -38.37 -1.98 -1.65
C PRO A 177 -37.33 -0.96 -2.13
N HIS A 178 -36.45 -1.35 -3.09
CA HIS A 178 -35.43 -0.46 -3.63
C HIS A 178 -35.43 -0.32 -5.16
N ASP A 179 -36.30 -0.96 -5.90
CA ASP A 179 -36.53 -0.83 -7.36
C ASP A 179 -35.28 -0.96 -8.26
N LEU A 180 -34.17 -1.51 -7.76
CA LEU A 180 -32.92 -1.61 -8.51
C LEU A 180 -32.91 -2.76 -9.54
N ARG A 181 -33.70 -3.82 -9.31
CA ARG A 181 -33.75 -5.07 -10.07
C ARG A 181 -32.43 -5.86 -10.04
N TYR A 182 -31.59 -5.61 -9.06
CA TYR A 182 -30.40 -6.38 -8.70
C TYR A 182 -30.07 -6.10 -7.24
N CYS A 183 -29.39 -7.03 -6.59
CA CYS A 183 -28.99 -6.88 -5.20
C CYS A 183 -27.89 -5.79 -5.07
N PRO A 184 -28.07 -4.75 -4.23
CA PRO A 184 -27.09 -3.69 -4.06
C PRO A 184 -25.89 -4.11 -3.19
N ALA A 185 -25.42 -5.34 -3.40
CA ALA A 185 -24.27 -5.91 -2.72
C ALA A 185 -23.34 -6.61 -3.71
N ARG A 186 -22.03 -6.53 -3.46
CA ARG A 186 -21.03 -7.25 -4.24
C ARG A 186 -19.79 -7.54 -3.40
N PHE A 187 -19.00 -8.55 -3.81
CA PHE A 187 -17.65 -8.66 -3.27
C PHE A 187 -16.84 -7.39 -3.58
N PHE A 188 -16.17 -6.87 -2.57
CA PHE A 188 -15.25 -5.75 -2.77
C PHE A 188 -14.15 -6.11 -3.76
N TRP A 189 -13.49 -7.24 -3.55
CA TRP A 189 -12.50 -7.79 -4.47
C TRP A 189 -13.03 -9.06 -5.12
N ASN A 190 -12.90 -9.19 -6.43
CA ASN A 190 -13.50 -10.30 -7.16
C ASN A 190 -12.48 -11.24 -7.83
N GLU A 191 -11.22 -11.22 -7.40
CA GLU A 191 -10.24 -12.18 -7.89
C GLU A 191 -10.30 -13.46 -7.04
N PRO A 192 -10.75 -14.62 -7.60
CA PRO A 192 -10.90 -15.84 -6.84
C PRO A 192 -9.52 -16.45 -6.50
N MET A 193 -9.43 -17.11 -5.37
CA MET A 193 -8.24 -17.85 -4.97
C MET A 193 -7.93 -18.99 -5.92
N ASN A 194 -8.95 -19.76 -6.28
CA ASN A 194 -8.90 -20.82 -7.28
C ASN A 194 -10.29 -21.13 -7.84
N LEU A 195 -10.36 -22.00 -8.85
CA LEU A 195 -11.64 -22.39 -9.49
C LEU A 195 -12.55 -23.24 -8.59
N ARG A 196 -12.01 -23.89 -7.54
CA ARG A 196 -12.80 -24.72 -6.62
C ARG A 196 -13.40 -23.90 -5.49
N GLU A 197 -12.75 -22.79 -5.14
CA GLU A 197 -13.14 -21.88 -4.07
C GLU A 197 -13.31 -20.46 -4.62
N PRO A 198 -14.31 -20.24 -5.49
CA PRO A 198 -14.49 -18.96 -6.18
C PRO A 198 -14.89 -17.82 -5.22
N ASP A 199 -15.45 -18.18 -4.07
CA ASP A 199 -15.95 -17.23 -3.08
C ASP A 199 -14.84 -16.73 -2.14
N VAL A 200 -13.71 -17.46 -2.07
CA VAL A 200 -12.51 -17.02 -1.38
C VAL A 200 -11.68 -16.17 -2.34
N LYS A 201 -11.40 -14.92 -1.94
CA LYS A 201 -10.67 -13.97 -2.79
C LYS A 201 -9.18 -13.97 -2.44
N GLN A 202 -8.33 -13.86 -3.46
CA GLN A 202 -6.88 -13.83 -3.25
C GLN A 202 -6.35 -12.41 -3.13
N SER A 203 -5.51 -12.19 -2.12
CA SER A 203 -4.65 -11.02 -2.02
C SER A 203 -3.48 -11.12 -3.01
N PRO A 204 -2.89 -10.01 -3.45
CA PRO A 204 -1.62 -10.02 -4.16
C PRO A 204 -0.51 -10.82 -3.45
N LEU A 205 -0.58 -10.94 -2.13
CA LEU A 205 0.38 -11.67 -1.30
C LEU A 205 0.09 -13.16 -1.19
N THR A 206 -1.09 -13.65 -1.60
CA THR A 206 -1.51 -15.04 -1.35
C THR A 206 -0.53 -16.08 -1.91
N LYS A 207 0.08 -15.80 -3.05
CA LYS A 207 1.04 -16.71 -3.68
C LYS A 207 2.43 -16.70 -3.02
N GLU A 208 2.71 -15.68 -2.23
CA GLU A 208 4.01 -15.45 -1.59
C GLU A 208 4.00 -15.77 -0.08
N LEU A 209 2.93 -16.39 0.43
CA LEU A 209 2.82 -16.73 1.86
C LEU A 209 3.94 -17.66 2.32
N GLU A 210 4.27 -18.69 1.53
CA GLU A 210 5.38 -19.60 1.82
C GLU A 210 6.73 -18.87 1.82
N ALA A 211 6.96 -17.99 0.84
CA ALA A 211 8.18 -17.18 0.78
C ALA A 211 8.30 -16.22 1.97
N LEU A 212 7.18 -15.67 2.45
CA LEU A 212 7.13 -14.82 3.65
C LEU A 212 7.47 -15.62 4.92
N ASP A 213 7.01 -16.87 5.04
CA ASP A 213 7.35 -17.75 6.15
C ASP A 213 8.85 -18.07 6.16
N TRP A 214 9.43 -18.42 5.01
CA TRP A 214 10.87 -18.63 4.88
C TRP A 214 11.68 -17.38 5.17
N PHE A 215 11.24 -16.20 4.69
CA PHE A 215 11.87 -14.93 5.01
C PHE A 215 11.91 -14.68 6.53
N LEU A 216 10.80 -14.94 7.22
CA LEU A 216 10.71 -14.79 8.67
C LEU A 216 11.62 -15.79 9.40
N PHE A 217 11.67 -17.04 8.91
CA PHE A 217 12.56 -18.08 9.45
C PHE A 217 14.04 -17.65 9.34
N PHE A 218 14.49 -17.22 8.17
CA PHE A 218 15.88 -16.79 7.97
C PHE A 218 16.21 -15.53 8.77
N HIS A 219 15.28 -14.59 8.87
CA HIS A 219 15.47 -13.40 9.72
C HIS A 219 15.73 -13.77 11.19
N ILE A 220 14.93 -14.68 11.76
CA ILE A 220 15.07 -15.10 13.16
C ILE A 220 16.34 -15.96 13.32
N SER A 221 16.64 -16.84 12.36
CA SER A 221 17.85 -17.65 12.35
C SER A 221 19.11 -16.79 12.30
N LYS A 222 19.12 -15.74 11.49
CA LYS A 222 20.20 -14.75 11.48
C LYS A 222 20.37 -14.09 12.84
N ARG A 223 19.29 -13.64 13.48
CA ARG A 223 19.35 -13.07 14.83
C ARG A 223 19.94 -14.03 15.85
N HIS A 224 19.65 -15.31 15.70
CA HIS A 224 20.26 -16.34 16.53
C HIS A 224 21.78 -16.44 16.29
N LEU A 225 22.23 -16.43 15.02
CA LEU A 225 23.65 -16.44 14.67
C LEU A 225 24.37 -15.14 15.11
N ASP A 226 23.72 -13.99 15.00
CA ASP A 226 24.25 -12.70 15.47
C ASP A 226 24.59 -12.74 16.96
N MET A 227 23.83 -13.47 17.78
CA MET A 227 24.11 -13.64 19.21
C MET A 227 25.44 -14.38 19.44
N TYR A 228 25.72 -15.43 18.66
CA TYR A 228 27.01 -16.14 18.75
C TYR A 228 28.17 -15.33 18.16
N GLY A 229 27.91 -14.49 17.16
CA GLY A 229 28.89 -13.55 16.64
C GLY A 229 29.28 -12.48 17.66
N ALA A 230 28.29 -11.95 18.40
CA ALA A 230 28.50 -10.96 19.46
C ALA A 230 29.07 -11.57 20.75
N TYR A 231 28.66 -12.81 21.07
CA TYR A 231 29.07 -13.54 22.26
C TYR A 231 29.58 -14.93 21.85
N PRO A 232 30.85 -15.05 21.42
CA PRO A 232 31.41 -16.33 20.97
C PRO A 232 31.44 -17.36 22.10
N ILE A 233 31.47 -18.64 21.71
CA ILE A 233 31.62 -19.74 22.63
C ILE A 233 33.13 -19.91 22.89
N TYR A 234 33.48 -20.08 24.13
CA TYR A 234 34.84 -20.44 24.52
C TYR A 234 34.90 -21.93 24.84
N SER A 235 35.99 -22.58 24.47
CA SER A 235 36.29 -23.94 24.90
C SER A 235 37.66 -24.01 25.55
N GLY A 236 37.79 -24.86 26.52
CA GLY A 236 39.04 -25.11 27.21
C GLY A 236 39.07 -26.47 27.84
N TYR A 237 40.24 -26.89 28.28
CA TYR A 237 40.37 -28.20 28.96
C TYR A 237 39.70 -28.18 30.31
N GLU A 238 39.08 -29.31 30.65
CA GLU A 238 38.44 -29.54 31.95
C GLU A 238 39.47 -29.41 33.08
N GLN A 239 39.17 -28.55 34.05
CA GLN A 239 39.94 -28.49 35.30
C GLN A 239 39.13 -29.17 36.40
N SER A 240 39.75 -30.10 37.08
CA SER A 240 39.14 -30.72 38.25
C SER A 240 38.78 -29.65 39.29
N CYS A 241 37.51 -29.63 39.70
CA CYS A 241 37.05 -28.70 40.73
C CYS A 241 37.23 -29.38 42.10
N ASP A 242 37.99 -28.74 42.95
CA ASP A 242 38.29 -29.17 44.33
C ASP A 242 37.29 -28.63 45.36
N PHE A 243 36.14 -28.14 44.92
CA PHE A 243 35.13 -27.61 45.82
C PHE A 243 34.57 -28.70 46.74
N THR A 244 34.70 -28.47 48.04
CA THR A 244 34.04 -29.21 49.10
C THR A 244 33.45 -28.23 50.10
N ASN A 245 32.16 -28.35 50.37
CA ASN A 245 31.48 -27.51 51.34
C ASN A 245 31.89 -27.97 52.75
N ALA A 246 32.48 -27.08 53.52
CA ALA A 246 32.98 -27.37 54.86
C ALA A 246 31.88 -27.72 55.87
N GLU A 247 30.65 -27.22 55.66
CA GLU A 247 29.55 -27.43 56.60
C GLU A 247 28.87 -28.80 56.45
N ASN A 248 28.55 -29.18 55.22
CA ASN A 248 27.77 -30.39 54.93
C ASN A 248 28.58 -31.48 54.23
N GLY A 249 29.77 -31.16 53.75
CA GLY A 249 30.68 -32.03 53.07
C GLY A 249 30.25 -32.39 51.65
N ASP A 250 29.35 -31.64 51.06
CA ASP A 250 29.00 -31.76 49.64
C ASP A 250 30.21 -31.38 48.76
N TYR A 251 30.47 -32.16 47.74
CA TYR A 251 31.60 -31.95 46.84
C TYR A 251 31.15 -31.80 45.39
N CYS A 252 32.01 -31.19 44.59
CA CYS A 252 31.75 -31.00 43.17
C CYS A 252 32.08 -32.26 42.38
N ASP A 253 31.13 -32.68 41.55
CA ASP A 253 31.33 -33.70 40.52
C ASP A 253 30.80 -33.16 39.19
N GLY A 254 31.70 -32.88 38.27
CA GLY A 254 31.35 -32.40 36.94
C GLY A 254 30.47 -31.13 36.90
N GLY A 255 30.63 -30.20 37.87
CA GLY A 255 29.86 -28.92 37.92
C GLY A 255 28.56 -28.97 38.72
N PHE A 256 28.22 -30.13 39.29
CA PHE A 256 27.07 -30.31 40.17
C PHE A 256 27.51 -30.77 41.57
N LEU A 257 26.66 -30.52 42.54
CA LEU A 257 26.93 -30.92 43.91
C LEU A 257 26.48 -32.35 44.19
N LYS A 258 27.37 -33.16 44.77
CA LYS A 258 27.07 -34.47 45.37
C LYS A 258 27.24 -34.41 46.87
N ASP A 259 26.41 -35.17 47.57
CA ASP A 259 26.58 -35.41 49.02
C ASP A 259 27.72 -36.39 49.32
N LYS A 260 28.02 -36.56 50.62
CA LYS A 260 29.05 -37.51 51.10
C LYS A 260 28.81 -38.99 50.69
N GLN A 261 27.55 -39.28 50.34
CA GLN A 261 27.13 -40.60 49.88
C GLN A 261 27.26 -40.78 48.37
N GLY A 262 27.56 -39.69 47.63
CA GLY A 262 27.71 -39.71 46.18
C GLY A 262 26.42 -39.45 45.40
N TYR A 263 25.33 -39.05 46.05
CA TYR A 263 24.08 -38.67 45.39
C TYR A 263 24.08 -37.20 44.99
N TYR A 264 23.51 -36.87 43.81
CA TYR A 264 23.38 -35.50 43.38
C TYR A 264 22.38 -34.73 44.25
N ARG A 265 22.74 -33.51 44.62
CA ARG A 265 21.83 -32.57 45.29
C ARG A 265 20.84 -31.99 44.29
N LEU A 266 19.56 -31.92 44.70
CA LEU A 266 18.49 -31.29 43.95
C LEU A 266 18.06 -29.99 44.66
N ASP A 267 17.67 -29.00 43.87
CA ASP A 267 17.04 -27.79 44.38
C ASP A 267 15.55 -28.00 44.73
N GLN A 268 14.85 -26.95 45.17
CA GLN A 268 13.43 -27.01 45.50
C GLN A 268 12.54 -27.33 44.30
N ALA A 269 13.04 -27.14 43.07
CA ALA A 269 12.34 -27.44 41.82
C ALA A 269 12.69 -28.84 41.28
N GLY A 270 13.51 -29.63 42.00
CA GLY A 270 13.96 -30.94 41.58
C GLY A 270 15.06 -30.91 40.51
N LEU A 271 15.74 -29.79 40.31
CA LEU A 271 16.85 -29.65 39.38
C LEU A 271 18.19 -29.89 40.11
N LEU A 272 19.19 -30.40 39.37
CA LEU A 272 20.54 -30.61 39.90
C LEU A 272 21.16 -29.31 40.42
N MET A 273 21.58 -29.26 41.67
CA MET A 273 22.26 -28.13 42.26
C MET A 273 23.64 -27.92 41.64
N ARG A 274 23.91 -26.75 41.12
CA ARG A 274 25.21 -26.39 40.54
C ARG A 274 26.26 -26.12 41.60
N CYS A 275 27.49 -26.48 41.28
CA CYS A 275 28.62 -26.14 42.13
C CYS A 275 28.86 -24.62 42.18
N PRO A 276 28.94 -23.96 43.34
CA PRO A 276 29.15 -22.53 43.45
C PRO A 276 30.52 -22.04 42.93
N LYS A 277 31.51 -22.96 42.83
CA LYS A 277 32.86 -22.61 42.34
C LYS A 277 33.01 -22.75 40.83
N CYS A 278 32.37 -23.75 40.19
CA CYS A 278 32.52 -24.03 38.76
C CYS A 278 31.19 -24.20 38.01
N GLY A 279 30.04 -24.19 38.70
CA GLY A 279 28.73 -24.43 38.09
C GLY A 279 28.31 -23.39 37.06
N ASP A 280 28.79 -22.16 37.20
CA ASP A 280 28.50 -21.08 36.25
C ASP A 280 29.33 -21.17 34.96
N LYS A 281 30.38 -22.04 34.93
CA LYS A 281 31.21 -22.26 33.75
C LYS A 281 30.51 -23.07 32.63
N ARG A 282 29.35 -23.67 32.92
CA ARG A 282 28.58 -24.49 31.97
C ARG A 282 27.32 -23.76 31.45
N ILE A 283 27.50 -22.58 30.92
CA ILE A 283 26.41 -21.90 30.22
C ILE A 283 26.29 -22.51 28.83
N THR A 284 25.12 -23.01 28.46
CA THR A 284 24.83 -23.47 27.09
C THR A 284 24.24 -22.32 26.26
N GLY A 285 24.83 -22.02 25.12
CA GLY A 285 24.37 -20.94 24.24
C GLY A 285 25.46 -19.92 23.94
N ALA A 286 25.06 -18.75 23.45
CA ALA A 286 25.98 -17.66 23.15
C ALA A 286 26.69 -17.19 24.44
N GLY A 287 28.01 -17.00 24.38
CA GLY A 287 28.85 -16.66 25.52
C GLY A 287 29.17 -17.83 26.48
N SER A 288 28.87 -19.07 26.12
CA SER A 288 29.13 -20.23 26.95
C SER A 288 30.61 -20.63 26.96
N PHE A 289 30.99 -21.39 27.97
CA PHE A 289 32.29 -22.05 28.07
C PHE A 289 32.09 -23.55 28.05
N VAL A 290 32.77 -24.25 27.12
CA VAL A 290 32.71 -25.72 26.97
C VAL A 290 34.01 -26.30 27.51
N GLU A 291 33.91 -27.13 28.53
CA GLU A 291 35.04 -27.91 29.06
C GLU A 291 35.24 -29.16 28.22
N ILE A 292 36.46 -29.39 27.75
CA ILE A 292 36.86 -30.55 26.95
C ILE A 292 37.66 -31.46 27.86
N PRO A 293 37.33 -32.75 28.00
CA PRO A 293 38.10 -33.70 28.78
C PRO A 293 39.55 -33.77 28.29
N ILE A 294 40.50 -33.85 29.21
CA ILE A 294 41.90 -34.08 28.85
C ILE A 294 42.02 -35.49 28.26
N PRO A 295 42.56 -35.66 27.04
CA PRO A 295 42.70 -36.98 26.42
C PRO A 295 43.60 -37.88 27.28
N ASP A 296 43.11 -39.09 27.57
CA ASP A 296 43.93 -40.15 28.20
C ASP A 296 44.82 -40.76 27.13
N GLY A 297 46.18 -40.66 27.30
CA GLY A 297 47.15 -41.30 26.41
C GLY A 297 48.43 -40.49 26.18
N ASP A 298 49.35 -41.05 25.37
CA ASP A 298 50.70 -40.50 25.12
C ASP A 298 50.73 -39.13 24.35
N LYS A 299 49.59 -38.64 23.91
CA LYS A 299 49.47 -37.34 23.27
C LYS A 299 49.10 -36.28 24.30
N GLN A 300 50.11 -35.63 24.87
CA GLN A 300 49.86 -34.44 25.69
C GLN A 300 49.17 -33.35 24.87
N PRO A 301 48.06 -32.78 25.37
CA PRO A 301 47.42 -31.64 24.70
C PRO A 301 48.37 -30.45 24.62
N ASP A 302 48.33 -29.68 23.53
CA ASP A 302 49.10 -28.46 23.42
C ASP A 302 48.57 -27.40 24.39
N LEU A 303 49.21 -27.31 25.55
CA LEU A 303 48.85 -26.38 26.63
C LEU A 303 49.21 -24.91 26.31
N ARG A 304 49.83 -24.62 25.15
CA ARG A 304 50.14 -23.23 24.74
C ARG A 304 48.90 -22.42 24.44
N ASN A 305 47.80 -23.09 24.02
CA ASN A 305 46.50 -22.44 23.79
C ASN A 305 45.40 -23.18 24.57
N PRO A 306 45.34 -23.05 25.91
CA PRO A 306 44.41 -23.80 26.73
C PRO A 306 42.94 -23.39 26.53
N VAL A 307 42.69 -22.22 25.99
CA VAL A 307 41.34 -21.70 25.69
C VAL A 307 41.24 -21.35 24.20
N GLN A 308 40.24 -21.90 23.55
CA GLN A 308 39.94 -21.60 22.15
C GLN A 308 38.60 -20.87 22.07
N MET A 309 38.53 -19.90 21.17
CA MET A 309 37.31 -19.20 20.86
C MET A 309 36.66 -19.81 19.61
N LEU A 310 35.44 -20.32 19.78
CA LEU A 310 34.62 -20.85 18.69
C LEU A 310 33.75 -19.70 18.19
N THR A 311 34.09 -19.17 17.04
CA THR A 311 33.31 -18.15 16.36
C THR A 311 32.32 -18.78 15.40
N VAL A 312 31.25 -18.04 15.08
CA VAL A 312 30.32 -18.42 14.02
C VAL A 312 31.08 -18.45 12.69
N ASP A 313 30.88 -19.50 11.92
CA ASP A 313 31.38 -19.55 10.57
C ASP A 313 30.78 -18.40 9.75
N ARG A 314 31.67 -17.56 9.20
CA ARG A 314 31.26 -16.38 8.42
C ARG A 314 30.44 -16.78 7.20
N THR A 315 30.76 -17.89 6.56
CA THR A 315 30.06 -18.40 5.37
C THR A 315 28.58 -18.69 5.70
N SER A 316 28.31 -19.30 6.87
CA SER A 316 26.94 -19.57 7.32
C SER A 316 26.16 -18.28 7.65
N LEU A 317 26.84 -17.27 8.20
CA LEU A 317 26.21 -15.97 8.46
C LEU A 317 25.93 -15.23 7.15
N ASP A 318 26.90 -15.16 6.25
CA ASP A 318 26.75 -14.51 4.94
C ASP A 318 25.63 -15.18 4.13
N TYR A 319 25.54 -16.52 4.14
CA TYR A 319 24.44 -17.27 3.51
C TYR A 319 23.05 -16.83 4.04
N ASN A 320 22.88 -16.72 5.37
CA ASN A 320 21.60 -16.29 5.93
C ASN A 320 21.24 -14.84 5.54
N VAL A 321 22.25 -13.96 5.45
CA VAL A 321 22.06 -12.57 5.02
C VAL A 321 21.63 -12.51 3.54
N GLU A 322 22.31 -13.30 2.69
CA GLU A 322 22.01 -13.35 1.26
C GLU A 322 20.63 -13.96 0.99
N GLU A 323 20.24 -15.02 1.72
CA GLU A 323 18.92 -15.64 1.57
C GLU A 323 17.80 -14.70 2.08
N GLU A 324 17.98 -14.03 3.21
CA GLU A 324 17.01 -13.02 3.69
C GLU A 324 16.83 -11.92 2.63
N LYS A 325 17.92 -11.43 2.05
CA LYS A 325 17.88 -10.41 1.00
C LYS A 325 17.21 -10.94 -0.27
N ARG A 326 17.59 -12.12 -0.73
CA ARG A 326 17.04 -12.76 -1.94
C ARG A 326 15.54 -12.99 -1.83
N LEU A 327 15.07 -13.50 -0.69
CA LEU A 327 13.64 -13.72 -0.44
C LEU A 327 12.88 -12.39 -0.43
N ARG A 328 13.41 -11.37 0.24
CA ARG A 328 12.81 -10.03 0.26
C ARG A 328 12.63 -9.49 -1.15
N GLU A 329 13.67 -9.52 -1.98
CA GLU A 329 13.65 -9.03 -3.35
C GLU A 329 12.69 -9.85 -4.23
N ASN A 330 12.69 -11.17 -4.10
CA ASN A 330 11.80 -12.04 -4.85
C ASN A 330 10.34 -11.78 -4.52
N ILE A 331 9.98 -11.63 -3.23
CA ILE A 331 8.61 -11.33 -2.80
C ILE A 331 8.16 -9.98 -3.38
N ILE A 332 8.98 -8.93 -3.24
CA ILE A 332 8.63 -7.62 -3.78
C ILE A 332 8.47 -7.68 -5.30
N THR A 333 9.39 -8.36 -6.00
CA THR A 333 9.33 -8.51 -7.45
C THR A 333 8.10 -9.29 -7.91
N ALA A 334 7.74 -10.37 -7.23
CA ALA A 334 6.58 -11.19 -7.57
C ALA A 334 5.26 -10.45 -7.35
N VAL A 335 5.16 -9.66 -6.25
CA VAL A 335 3.93 -8.93 -5.90
C VAL A 335 3.76 -7.65 -6.70
N VAL A 336 4.85 -6.90 -6.93
CA VAL A 336 4.81 -5.54 -7.52
C VAL A 336 5.22 -5.55 -9.00
N GLY A 337 5.89 -6.60 -9.45
CA GLY A 337 6.39 -6.69 -10.84
C GLY A 337 7.71 -5.96 -11.08
N GLN A 338 8.36 -5.41 -10.05
CA GLN A 338 9.59 -4.64 -10.19
C GLN A 338 10.59 -4.94 -9.07
N ASN A 339 11.87 -5.17 -9.43
CA ASN A 339 12.95 -5.27 -8.47
C ASN A 339 13.44 -3.88 -8.04
N GLU A 340 13.67 -3.67 -6.73
CA GLU A 340 14.17 -2.39 -6.18
C GLU A 340 15.59 -2.07 -6.64
N GLU A 341 16.43 -3.07 -6.84
CA GLU A 341 17.82 -2.86 -7.27
C GLU A 341 17.93 -2.23 -8.66
N VAL A 342 16.94 -2.46 -9.55
CA VAL A 342 16.94 -1.91 -10.91
C VAL A 342 16.83 -0.39 -10.92
N THR A 343 16.23 0.20 -9.88
CA THR A 343 16.04 1.66 -9.78
C THR A 343 17.19 2.39 -9.09
N GLN A 344 18.08 1.69 -8.38
CA GLN A 344 19.12 2.29 -7.53
C GLN A 344 20.54 2.19 -8.09
N ARG A 345 20.79 1.37 -9.12
CA ARG A 345 22.14 1.23 -9.71
C ARG A 345 22.29 2.12 -10.94
N GLU A 346 23.24 3.03 -10.91
CA GLU A 346 23.60 3.96 -11.99
C GLU A 346 24.01 3.28 -13.33
N ALA A 347 24.10 1.94 -13.38
CA ALA A 347 24.61 1.17 -14.50
C ALA A 347 23.55 0.40 -15.31
N PHE A 348 22.24 0.63 -15.07
CA PHE A 348 21.22 -0.07 -15.85
C PHE A 348 20.95 0.60 -17.20
N ASN A 349 20.86 -0.24 -18.23
CA ASN A 349 20.48 0.19 -19.57
C ASN A 349 19.02 0.68 -19.55
N GLU A 350 18.73 1.80 -20.21
CA GLU A 350 17.39 2.42 -20.35
C GLU A 350 16.30 1.38 -20.71
N GLN A 351 16.62 0.37 -21.52
CA GLN A 351 15.70 -0.70 -21.89
C GLN A 351 15.30 -1.60 -20.71
N GLN A 352 16.21 -1.87 -19.77
CA GLN A 352 15.90 -2.69 -18.58
C GLN A 352 15.01 -1.94 -17.60
N VAL A 353 15.27 -0.64 -17.43
CA VAL A 353 14.43 0.25 -16.63
C VAL A 353 13.02 0.31 -17.22
N LYS A 354 12.89 0.49 -18.53
CA LYS A 354 11.60 0.51 -19.23
C LYS A 354 10.83 -0.81 -19.07
N ALA A 355 11.50 -1.96 -19.25
CA ALA A 355 10.87 -3.27 -19.08
C ALA A 355 10.38 -3.51 -17.64
N ALA A 356 11.12 -3.04 -16.62
CA ALA A 356 10.71 -3.12 -15.22
C ALA A 356 9.44 -2.28 -14.97
N PHE A 357 9.35 -1.08 -15.55
CA PHE A 357 8.15 -0.24 -15.44
C PHE A 357 6.94 -0.82 -16.19
N GLU A 358 7.14 -1.44 -17.34
CA GLU A 358 6.06 -2.13 -18.08
C GLU A 358 5.48 -3.29 -17.25
N SER A 359 6.33 -4.07 -16.59
CA SER A 359 5.91 -5.15 -15.70
C SER A 359 5.12 -4.62 -14.50
N GLN A 360 5.63 -3.58 -13.82
CA GLN A 360 4.92 -2.93 -12.72
C GLN A 360 3.58 -2.34 -13.16
N SER A 361 3.55 -1.67 -14.31
CA SER A 361 2.32 -1.10 -14.87
C SER A 361 1.25 -2.16 -15.10
N THR A 362 1.64 -3.38 -15.52
CA THR A 362 0.71 -4.49 -15.70
C THR A 362 0.05 -4.91 -14.38
N VAL A 363 0.84 -5.02 -13.31
CA VAL A 363 0.32 -5.34 -11.97
C VAL A 363 -0.59 -4.23 -11.45
N LEU A 364 -0.15 -2.96 -11.54
CA LEU A 364 -0.94 -1.81 -11.12
C LEU A 364 -2.27 -1.71 -11.88
N ASN A 365 -2.27 -1.96 -13.19
CA ASN A 365 -3.51 -2.00 -13.99
C ASN A 365 -4.48 -3.10 -13.53
N ARG A 366 -3.99 -4.24 -13.07
CA ARG A 366 -4.84 -5.31 -12.52
C ARG A 366 -5.49 -4.86 -11.20
N VAL A 367 -4.71 -4.32 -10.27
CA VAL A 367 -5.23 -3.81 -8.99
C VAL A 367 -6.19 -2.65 -9.22
N LYS A 368 -5.82 -1.71 -10.10
CA LYS A 368 -6.67 -0.59 -10.51
C LYS A 368 -8.05 -1.03 -10.99
N LYS A 369 -8.10 -1.99 -11.92
CA LYS A 369 -9.38 -2.50 -12.47
C LYS A 369 -10.29 -3.08 -11.40
N GLY A 370 -9.74 -3.71 -10.35
CA GLY A 370 -10.51 -4.19 -9.21
C GLY A 370 -11.20 -3.06 -8.45
N PHE A 371 -10.44 -2.01 -8.13
CA PHE A 371 -10.97 -0.82 -7.46
C PHE A 371 -11.96 -0.05 -8.34
N GLU A 372 -11.65 0.16 -9.62
CA GLU A 372 -12.55 0.82 -10.58
C GLU A 372 -13.89 0.11 -10.68
N ALA A 373 -13.87 -1.22 -10.76
CA ALA A 373 -15.10 -2.02 -10.82
C ALA A 373 -15.90 -1.96 -9.52
N ALA A 374 -15.22 -1.89 -8.37
CA ALA A 374 -15.86 -1.76 -7.08
C ALA A 374 -16.51 -0.37 -6.91
N GLN A 375 -15.77 0.69 -7.20
CA GLN A 375 -16.27 2.05 -7.13
C GLN A 375 -17.38 2.29 -8.15
N GLN A 376 -17.22 1.86 -9.39
CA GLN A 376 -18.25 2.03 -10.41
C GLN A 376 -19.58 1.37 -10.00
N PHE A 377 -19.53 0.19 -9.38
CA PHE A 377 -20.74 -0.46 -8.86
C PHE A 377 -21.40 0.39 -7.76
N VAL A 378 -20.63 0.92 -6.83
CA VAL A 378 -21.15 1.79 -5.75
C VAL A 378 -21.76 3.05 -6.34
N ASP A 379 -21.03 3.76 -7.23
CA ASP A 379 -21.48 5.01 -7.84
C ASP A 379 -22.76 4.81 -8.65
N GLU A 380 -22.83 3.76 -9.48
CA GLU A 380 -24.03 3.43 -10.25
C GLU A 380 -25.21 3.12 -9.34
N THR A 381 -25.00 2.37 -8.26
CA THR A 381 -26.07 1.97 -7.34
C THR A 381 -26.55 3.18 -6.53
N VAL A 382 -25.64 3.99 -6.01
CA VAL A 382 -25.99 5.24 -5.32
C VAL A 382 -26.76 6.19 -6.25
N CYS A 383 -26.27 6.39 -7.49
CA CYS A 383 -26.95 7.24 -8.46
C CYS A 383 -28.35 6.73 -8.84
N ARG A 384 -28.53 5.41 -8.98
CA ARG A 384 -29.86 4.81 -9.25
C ARG A 384 -30.81 4.99 -8.08
N LEU A 385 -30.37 4.76 -6.85
CA LEU A 385 -31.17 4.99 -5.66
C LEU A 385 -31.54 6.46 -5.47
N ARG A 386 -30.65 7.39 -5.82
CA ARG A 386 -30.82 8.81 -5.60
C ARG A 386 -31.62 9.49 -6.73
N TYR A 387 -31.36 9.14 -7.99
CA TYR A 387 -31.91 9.83 -9.17
C TYR A 387 -32.81 8.97 -10.04
N GLY A 388 -32.91 7.67 -9.77
CA GLY A 388 -33.73 6.74 -10.55
C GLY A 388 -33.36 6.76 -12.04
N ASN A 389 -34.39 6.91 -12.87
CA ASN A 389 -34.23 6.91 -14.34
C ASN A 389 -33.50 8.14 -14.92
N MET A 390 -33.22 9.16 -14.13
CA MET A 390 -32.46 10.33 -14.56
C MET A 390 -30.97 10.04 -14.68
N PHE A 391 -30.47 9.03 -14.02
CA PHE A 391 -29.12 8.53 -14.17
C PHE A 391 -29.02 7.59 -15.39
N VAL A 392 -27.96 7.75 -16.18
CA VAL A 392 -27.73 6.95 -17.40
C VAL A 392 -26.60 5.96 -17.20
N SER A 393 -25.41 6.42 -16.86
CA SER A 393 -24.23 5.56 -16.69
C SER A 393 -23.13 6.26 -15.89
N ALA A 394 -22.30 5.45 -15.25
CA ALA A 394 -21.03 5.88 -14.67
C ALA A 394 -19.86 5.12 -15.28
N LYS A 395 -18.73 5.80 -15.42
CA LYS A 395 -17.47 5.18 -15.81
C LYS A 395 -16.34 5.76 -14.95
N VAL A 396 -15.72 4.88 -14.19
CA VAL A 396 -14.61 5.20 -13.30
C VAL A 396 -13.30 4.76 -13.93
N ASN A 397 -12.32 5.66 -13.99
CA ASN A 397 -10.97 5.36 -14.43
C ASN A 397 -9.98 6.18 -13.59
N TYR A 398 -9.09 5.51 -12.86
CA TYR A 398 -8.07 6.12 -12.01
C TYR A 398 -6.85 6.64 -12.78
N GLY A 399 -6.88 6.59 -14.10
CA GLY A 399 -5.79 7.01 -14.97
C GLY A 399 -5.07 5.83 -15.61
N THR A 400 -4.13 6.13 -16.47
CA THR A 400 -3.43 5.11 -17.29
C THR A 400 -1.94 5.04 -17.07
N GLU A 401 -1.34 6.09 -16.50
CA GLU A 401 0.09 6.19 -16.27
C GLU A 401 0.39 6.32 -14.78
N PHE A 402 1.12 5.35 -14.23
CA PHE A 402 1.49 5.30 -12.81
C PHE A 402 2.95 5.70 -12.56
N TYR A 403 3.72 5.84 -13.63
CA TYR A 403 5.09 6.30 -13.54
C TYR A 403 5.13 7.82 -13.48
N LEU A 404 5.67 8.33 -12.40
CA LEU A 404 5.87 9.75 -12.21
C LEU A 404 7.30 10.08 -12.65
N TYR A 405 7.42 10.53 -13.90
CA TYR A 405 8.66 11.14 -14.36
C TYR A 405 9.00 12.34 -13.47
N ASP A 406 10.28 12.50 -13.14
CA ASP A 406 10.69 13.75 -12.51
C ASP A 406 10.59 14.93 -13.51
N ALA A 407 10.62 16.15 -12.99
CA ALA A 407 10.49 17.34 -13.82
C ALA A 407 11.63 17.46 -14.85
N SER A 408 12.83 16.95 -14.55
CA SER A 408 13.98 16.98 -15.44
C SER A 408 13.80 16.03 -16.62
N GLU A 409 13.30 14.84 -16.38
CA GLU A 409 13.01 13.84 -17.41
C GLU A 409 11.87 14.29 -18.32
N LEU A 410 10.80 14.89 -17.76
CA LEU A 410 9.72 15.49 -18.56
C LEU A 410 10.20 16.64 -19.43
N ARG A 411 11.11 17.48 -18.92
CA ARG A 411 11.72 18.55 -19.73
C ARG A 411 12.57 18.01 -20.87
N ASN A 412 13.30 16.93 -20.65
CA ASN A 412 14.05 16.25 -21.70
C ASN A 412 13.12 15.66 -22.77
N ARG A 413 12.02 15.03 -22.37
CA ARG A 413 10.98 14.54 -23.29
C ARG A 413 10.34 15.66 -24.08
N TYR A 414 9.96 16.75 -23.41
CA TYR A 414 9.43 17.94 -24.07
C TYR A 414 10.40 18.49 -25.12
N LYS A 415 11.71 18.60 -24.77
CA LYS A 415 12.72 19.06 -25.70
C LYS A 415 12.84 18.13 -26.91
N SER A 416 12.91 16.81 -26.69
CA SER A 416 12.98 15.83 -27.77
C SER A 416 11.72 15.82 -28.65
N ALA A 417 10.53 15.94 -28.05
CA ALA A 417 9.27 16.05 -28.77
C ALA A 417 9.23 17.31 -29.65
N LYS A 418 9.65 18.45 -29.10
CA LYS A 418 9.75 19.72 -29.87
C LYS A 418 10.74 19.60 -31.03
N GLU A 419 11.91 19.01 -30.81
CA GLU A 419 12.95 18.79 -31.83
C GLU A 419 12.50 17.80 -32.93
N SER A 420 11.65 16.82 -32.58
CA SER A 420 11.08 15.85 -33.54
C SER A 420 9.86 16.36 -34.30
N GLY A 421 9.38 17.58 -34.00
CA GLY A 421 8.21 18.17 -34.65
C GLY A 421 6.87 17.61 -34.19
N ALA A 422 6.76 17.24 -32.92
CA ALA A 422 5.51 16.81 -32.30
C ALA A 422 4.39 17.86 -32.45
N SER A 423 3.13 17.42 -32.41
CA SER A 423 1.97 18.33 -32.50
C SER A 423 1.90 19.27 -31.29
N GLU A 424 1.28 20.45 -31.46
CA GLU A 424 1.05 21.38 -30.35
C GLU A 424 0.29 20.73 -29.20
N ALA A 425 -0.70 19.89 -29.48
CA ALA A 425 -1.46 19.17 -28.46
C ALA A 425 -0.58 18.21 -27.63
N GLU A 426 0.42 17.57 -28.24
CA GLU A 426 1.38 16.72 -27.53
C GLU A 426 2.34 17.54 -26.68
N LEU A 427 2.82 18.67 -27.20
CA LEU A 427 3.66 19.62 -26.46
C LEU A 427 2.90 20.24 -25.28
N ASP A 428 1.61 20.58 -25.47
CA ASP A 428 0.71 21.05 -24.41
C ASP A 428 0.56 20.03 -23.30
N ALA A 429 0.31 18.77 -23.65
CA ALA A 429 0.19 17.69 -22.69
C ALA A 429 1.48 17.50 -21.86
N LEU A 430 2.65 17.51 -22.51
CA LEU A 430 3.94 17.39 -21.83
C LEU A 430 4.22 18.60 -20.91
N GLN A 431 3.89 19.81 -21.35
CA GLN A 431 4.08 21.01 -20.54
C GLN A 431 3.16 21.03 -19.31
N ASN A 432 1.91 20.63 -19.46
CA ASN A 432 0.98 20.51 -18.35
C ASN A 432 1.49 19.44 -17.35
N GLN A 433 2.01 18.30 -17.81
CA GLN A 433 2.65 17.29 -16.97
C GLN A 433 3.84 17.84 -16.17
N ILE A 434 4.67 18.70 -16.77
CA ILE A 434 5.78 19.37 -16.08
C ILE A 434 5.23 20.25 -14.95
N ILE A 435 4.22 21.08 -15.25
CA ILE A 435 3.59 21.97 -14.27
C ILE A 435 2.97 21.17 -13.12
N GLU A 436 2.21 20.11 -13.42
CA GLU A 436 1.63 19.23 -12.43
C GLU A 436 2.68 18.57 -11.53
N THR A 437 3.79 18.15 -12.10
CA THR A 437 4.88 17.50 -11.36
C THR A 437 5.61 18.48 -10.43
N GLU A 438 5.88 19.70 -10.90
CA GLU A 438 6.60 20.73 -10.14
C GLU A 438 5.75 21.31 -8.99
N TYR A 439 4.45 21.48 -9.22
CA TYR A 439 3.56 22.14 -8.26
C TYR A 439 2.59 21.19 -7.55
N ARG A 440 2.81 19.87 -7.61
CA ARG A 440 1.96 18.83 -7.02
C ARG A 440 1.58 19.09 -5.55
N ASN A 441 2.54 19.55 -4.75
CA ASN A 441 2.35 19.79 -3.33
C ASN A 441 1.80 21.20 -3.01
N ASN A 442 1.46 21.98 -4.04
CA ASN A 442 0.92 23.32 -3.89
C ASN A 442 -0.26 23.55 -4.87
N PRO A 443 -1.49 23.12 -4.52
CA PRO A 443 -2.65 23.19 -5.40
C PRO A 443 -2.93 24.61 -5.92
N THR A 444 -2.72 25.62 -5.09
CA THR A 444 -2.93 27.03 -5.46
C THR A 444 -1.96 27.45 -6.58
N GLN A 445 -0.69 27.12 -6.45
CA GLN A 445 0.30 27.42 -7.48
C GLN A 445 0.09 26.57 -8.74
N LEU A 446 -0.31 25.30 -8.58
CA LEU A 446 -0.65 24.43 -9.70
C LEU A 446 -1.74 25.04 -10.57
N GLN A 447 -2.89 25.43 -9.97
CA GLN A 447 -3.98 26.06 -10.69
C GLN A 447 -3.55 27.38 -11.36
N ARG A 448 -2.76 28.19 -10.65
CA ARG A 448 -2.23 29.43 -11.21
C ARG A 448 -1.39 29.18 -12.46
N MET A 449 -0.47 28.22 -12.39
CA MET A 449 0.44 27.91 -13.51
C MET A 449 -0.30 27.33 -14.72
N LEU A 450 -1.32 26.50 -14.49
CA LEU A 450 -2.17 25.99 -15.57
C LEU A 450 -2.95 27.11 -16.27
N ILE A 451 -3.54 28.05 -15.51
CA ILE A 451 -4.21 29.21 -16.09
C ILE A 451 -3.23 30.08 -16.91
N LEU A 452 -2.03 30.31 -16.38
CA LEU A 452 -1.02 31.11 -17.09
C LEU A 452 -0.55 30.42 -18.38
N ALA A 453 -0.42 29.09 -18.37
CA ALA A 453 -0.07 28.32 -19.55
C ALA A 453 -1.12 28.41 -20.65
N GLU A 454 -2.43 28.47 -20.32
CA GLU A 454 -3.52 28.68 -21.27
C GLU A 454 -3.61 30.12 -21.81
N LEU A 455 -3.16 31.09 -21.03
CA LEU A 455 -3.20 32.50 -21.43
C LEU A 455 -2.00 32.94 -22.27
N GLU A 456 -0.89 32.21 -22.22
CA GLU A 456 0.34 32.59 -22.93
C GLU A 456 0.27 32.20 -24.41
N PRO A 457 0.21 33.19 -25.37
CA PRO A 457 0.21 32.85 -26.78
C PRO A 457 1.55 32.25 -27.19
N TYR A 458 1.51 31.32 -28.15
CA TYR A 458 2.71 30.64 -28.68
C TYR A 458 3.62 30.07 -27.56
N ARG A 459 3.04 29.43 -26.57
CA ARG A 459 3.74 28.98 -25.34
C ARG A 459 4.94 28.07 -25.60
N HIS A 460 4.92 27.33 -26.72
CA HIS A 460 6.01 26.44 -27.14
C HIS A 460 7.13 27.15 -27.93
N LEU A 461 6.94 28.41 -28.29
CA LEU A 461 7.92 29.18 -29.05
C LEU A 461 8.72 30.11 -28.14
N THR A 462 10.01 30.18 -28.39
CA THR A 462 10.91 31.16 -27.77
C THR A 462 10.61 32.59 -28.30
N ARG A 463 11.06 33.60 -27.58
CA ARG A 463 10.92 35.01 -28.03
C ARG A 463 11.51 35.25 -29.40
N ASN A 464 12.64 34.60 -29.71
CA ASN A 464 13.31 34.77 -31.01
C ASN A 464 12.52 34.11 -32.13
N GLU A 465 11.97 32.89 -31.90
CA GLU A 465 11.11 32.23 -32.88
C GLU A 465 9.85 33.03 -33.18
N VAL A 466 9.23 33.65 -32.17
CA VAL A 466 8.05 34.49 -32.36
C VAL A 466 8.40 35.77 -33.10
N LEU A 467 9.55 36.40 -32.82
CA LEU A 467 10.04 37.56 -33.58
C LEU A 467 10.31 37.23 -35.06
N ASP A 468 10.83 36.05 -35.35
CA ASP A 468 11.10 35.58 -36.72
C ASP A 468 9.78 35.36 -37.48
N LEU A 469 8.77 34.75 -36.83
CA LEU A 469 7.42 34.58 -37.39
C LEU A 469 6.74 35.94 -37.67
N TYR A 470 6.90 36.90 -36.78
CA TYR A 470 6.39 38.27 -37.00
C TYR A 470 7.10 38.95 -38.18
N GLY A 471 8.43 38.82 -38.27
CA GLY A 471 9.20 39.35 -39.41
C GLY A 471 8.77 38.76 -40.76
N ARG A 472 8.14 37.58 -40.75
CA ARG A 472 7.55 36.93 -41.93
C ARG A 472 6.05 37.26 -42.13
N ASN A 473 5.46 38.13 -41.33
CA ASN A 473 4.03 38.46 -41.30
C ASN A 473 3.09 37.26 -41.06
N LEU A 474 3.54 36.27 -40.28
CA LEU A 474 2.76 35.07 -39.97
C LEU A 474 1.94 35.22 -38.67
N ILE A 475 2.25 36.18 -37.83
CA ILE A 475 1.54 36.46 -36.58
C ILE A 475 1.19 37.98 -36.49
N PRO A 476 0.06 38.34 -35.84
CA PRO A 476 -0.34 39.73 -35.67
C PRO A 476 0.51 40.42 -34.58
N GLU A 477 0.64 41.74 -34.70
CA GLU A 477 1.45 42.58 -33.80
C GLU A 477 0.99 42.56 -32.35
N ASN A 478 -0.33 42.52 -32.12
CA ASN A 478 -0.87 42.42 -30.76
C ASN A 478 -0.48 41.13 -30.04
N GLU A 479 -0.48 40.00 -30.73
CA GLU A 479 -0.06 38.70 -30.15
C GLU A 479 1.45 38.66 -29.86
N LEU A 480 2.26 39.23 -30.74
CA LEU A 480 3.69 39.44 -30.47
C LEU A 480 3.88 40.27 -29.19
N ARG A 481 3.14 41.38 -29.05
CA ARG A 481 3.23 42.26 -27.88
C ARG A 481 2.81 41.54 -26.58
N ILE A 482 1.74 40.75 -26.64
CA ILE A 482 1.29 39.94 -25.50
C ILE A 482 2.41 38.96 -25.12
N LYS A 483 2.97 38.23 -26.07
CA LYS A 483 4.05 37.25 -25.79
C LYS A 483 5.27 37.92 -25.15
N LEU A 484 5.73 39.04 -25.69
CA LEU A 484 6.92 39.74 -25.20
C LEU A 484 6.71 40.34 -23.79
N ASN A 485 5.49 40.80 -23.50
CA ASN A 485 5.14 41.47 -22.24
C ASN A 485 4.24 40.67 -21.33
N PHE A 486 4.10 39.38 -21.54
CA PHE A 486 3.13 38.53 -20.86
C PHE A 486 3.15 38.68 -19.32
N ALA A 487 4.30 38.55 -18.69
CA ALA A 487 4.43 38.72 -17.25
C ALA A 487 4.00 40.12 -16.74
N ASN A 488 4.21 41.16 -17.52
CA ASN A 488 3.80 42.52 -17.15
C ASN A 488 2.28 42.69 -17.29
N PHE A 489 1.66 42.11 -18.31
CA PHE A 489 0.22 42.12 -18.50
C PHE A 489 -0.52 41.33 -17.43
N VAL A 490 0.00 40.18 -17.02
CA VAL A 490 -0.52 39.44 -15.86
C VAL A 490 -0.48 40.28 -14.59
N ARG A 491 0.66 40.93 -14.28
CA ARG A 491 0.79 41.79 -13.09
C ARG A 491 -0.11 43.04 -13.17
N ARG A 492 -0.31 43.60 -14.35
CA ARG A 492 -1.22 44.73 -14.57
C ARG A 492 -2.66 44.28 -14.33
N PHE A 493 -3.06 43.16 -14.90
CA PHE A 493 -4.38 42.59 -14.73
C PHE A 493 -4.72 42.36 -13.25
N GLU A 494 -3.81 41.76 -12.52
CA GLU A 494 -4.00 41.47 -11.07
C GLU A 494 -4.06 42.76 -10.23
N ARG A 495 -3.43 43.85 -10.65
CA ARG A 495 -3.55 45.16 -9.98
C ARG A 495 -4.87 45.87 -10.29
N GLU A 496 -5.37 45.73 -11.50
CA GLU A 496 -6.61 46.41 -11.95
C GLU A 496 -7.87 45.64 -11.54
N ASN A 497 -7.76 44.31 -11.31
CA ASN A 497 -8.90 43.46 -10.96
C ASN A 497 -8.62 42.76 -9.61
N THR A 498 -8.53 41.45 -9.61
CA THR A 498 -8.16 40.62 -8.47
C THR A 498 -7.13 39.58 -8.91
N ASN A 499 -6.60 38.79 -7.95
CA ASN A 499 -5.73 37.67 -8.29
C ASN A 499 -6.39 36.80 -9.39
N ILE A 500 -5.58 36.34 -10.35
CA ILE A 500 -6.04 35.57 -11.50
C ILE A 500 -6.81 34.28 -11.08
N LEU A 501 -6.55 33.75 -9.89
CA LEU A 501 -7.28 32.63 -9.34
C LEU A 501 -8.68 32.99 -8.86
N GLU A 502 -8.82 34.15 -8.21
CA GLU A 502 -10.08 34.64 -7.64
C GLU A 502 -10.98 35.30 -8.68
N PHE A 503 -10.38 35.82 -9.76
CA PHE A 503 -11.13 36.46 -10.84
C PHE A 503 -12.05 35.43 -11.51
N GLY A 504 -13.33 35.75 -11.57
CA GLY A 504 -14.29 34.96 -12.33
C GLY A 504 -14.54 33.55 -11.80
N THR A 505 -14.50 33.32 -10.48
CA THR A 505 -14.78 32.02 -9.87
C THR A 505 -16.18 31.47 -10.16
N GLN A 506 -17.12 32.35 -10.52
CA GLN A 506 -18.51 31.99 -10.87
C GLN A 506 -18.77 31.84 -12.38
N ILE A 507 -17.74 32.01 -13.22
CA ILE A 507 -17.85 31.85 -14.66
C ILE A 507 -17.15 30.57 -15.13
N PRO A 508 -17.67 29.89 -16.16
CA PRO A 508 -16.99 28.75 -16.78
C PRO A 508 -15.56 29.09 -17.18
N PHE A 509 -14.65 28.11 -17.03
CA PHE A 509 -13.22 28.29 -17.27
C PHE A 509 -12.91 28.92 -18.63
N ASP A 510 -13.51 28.41 -19.70
CA ASP A 510 -13.30 28.92 -21.07
C ASP A 510 -13.69 30.41 -21.21
N LYS A 511 -14.78 30.81 -20.56
CA LYS A 511 -15.20 32.20 -20.52
C LYS A 511 -14.24 33.05 -19.70
N LYS A 512 -13.72 32.56 -18.61
CA LYS A 512 -12.70 33.24 -17.80
C LYS A 512 -11.45 33.51 -18.63
N ILE A 513 -10.92 32.48 -19.32
CA ILE A 513 -9.75 32.61 -20.22
C ILE A 513 -10.04 33.65 -21.31
N SER A 514 -11.19 33.57 -21.98
CA SER A 514 -11.59 34.48 -23.03
C SER A 514 -11.63 35.96 -22.55
N VAL A 515 -12.19 36.22 -21.36
CA VAL A 515 -12.26 37.60 -20.80
C VAL A 515 -10.85 38.13 -20.48
N ILE A 516 -9.98 37.31 -19.89
CA ILE A 516 -8.61 37.73 -19.56
C ILE A 516 -7.80 37.97 -20.85
N THR A 517 -7.94 37.11 -21.85
CA THR A 517 -7.29 37.28 -23.16
C THR A 517 -7.76 38.58 -23.86
N SER A 518 -9.06 38.89 -23.78
CA SER A 518 -9.57 40.18 -24.31
C SER A 518 -8.91 41.38 -23.62
N LYS A 519 -8.74 41.33 -22.30
CA LYS A 519 -8.03 42.37 -21.55
C LYS A 519 -6.56 42.51 -21.96
N PHE A 520 -5.87 41.39 -22.20
CA PHE A 520 -4.48 41.42 -22.69
C PHE A 520 -4.38 42.04 -24.09
N ASN A 521 -5.38 41.81 -24.97
CA ASN A 521 -5.48 42.48 -26.26
C ASN A 521 -5.70 43.98 -26.10
N ASP A 522 -6.54 44.43 -25.16
CA ASP A 522 -6.72 45.85 -24.86
C ASP A 522 -5.39 46.50 -24.43
N TYR A 523 -4.65 45.85 -23.52
CA TYR A 523 -3.34 46.34 -23.09
C TYR A 523 -2.30 46.39 -24.21
N ALA A 524 -2.32 45.42 -25.13
CA ALA A 524 -1.44 45.43 -26.31
C ALA A 524 -1.77 46.57 -27.27
N ASN A 525 -3.06 46.91 -27.41
CA ASN A 525 -3.54 47.98 -28.28
C ASN A 525 -3.28 49.38 -27.71
N GLU A 526 -3.38 49.59 -26.39
CA GLU A 526 -3.06 50.87 -25.73
C GLU A 526 -1.63 51.34 -26.02
N HIS A 527 -0.69 50.47 -26.28
CA HIS A 527 0.68 50.79 -26.68
C HIS A 527 0.80 51.28 -28.15
N ASN A 528 -0.27 51.18 -28.94
CA ASN A 528 -0.30 51.70 -30.33
C ASN A 528 -0.67 53.18 -30.42
N VAL A 529 -1.08 53.82 -29.32
CA VAL A 529 -1.61 55.18 -29.29
C VAL A 529 -0.54 56.22 -28.84
N LYS A 530 0.74 55.87 -28.85
CA LYS A 530 1.83 56.80 -28.58
C LYS A 530 2.79 56.92 -29.76
#